data_d1c82ff4938182468fe9d6d27a247ba8
#
_entry.id   d1c82ff4938182468fe9d6d27a247ba8
#
_cell.length_a   1.000
_cell.length_b   1.000
_cell.length_c   1.000
_cell.angle_alpha   90.00
_cell.angle_beta   90.00
_cell.angle_gamma   90.00
#
_symmetry.space_group_name_H-M   'P 1'
#
loop_
_entity.id
_entity.type
_entity.pdbx_description
1 polymer ?
#
loop_
_entity_poly.entity_id
_entity_poly.type
_entity_poly.pdbx_seq_one_letter_code
_entity_poly.pdbx_strand_id
1 'polypeptide(L)'
;MSDGINNPNDSLAQKVVEAIMGSITRIPLTDETASETPEARARSIAHHAALKAAAAAGTLGLPAGPLGWLTIFPEMMKVWQIQTQMVADLAGVYGQTACLSREQMTYCLFRHGAAMAVRDLVVRMGERYLVKRVSLQTFQAVARKVGIRVTQRALGKALSRWVPVIGAVGVAGYAYFDTAQVAKTAIELFGKGLEIDPPEEGGASTPGGILAAWRAGELDEGQARLGLMGLGLSAEEADERIGGSGRDAPL
;
A
#
# COMPACT_ATOMS: atom_id res chain seq x y z
N MET A 1 -2.69 33.46 18.29
CA MET A 1 -2.00 33.51 17.00
C MET A 1 -0.77 32.63 17.15
N SER A 2 -0.88 31.35 16.73
CA SER A 2 0.22 30.38 16.73
C SER A 2 0.38 29.97 15.29
N ASP A 3 1.33 30.62 14.60
CA ASP A 3 1.78 30.21 13.28
C ASP A 3 2.38 28.81 13.42
N GLY A 4 1.63 27.80 12.96
CA GLY A 4 2.13 26.46 12.78
C GLY A 4 3.24 26.51 11.74
N ILE A 5 4.48 26.50 12.20
CA ILE A 5 5.66 26.31 11.37
C ILE A 5 5.46 24.98 10.64
N ASN A 6 5.07 25.05 9.39
CA ASN A 6 4.87 23.91 8.50
C ASN A 6 6.26 23.28 8.29
N ASN A 7 6.59 22.30 9.11
CA ASN A 7 7.88 21.60 9.03
C ASN A 7 7.94 20.89 7.66
N PRO A 8 8.93 21.19 6.80
CA PRO A 8 9.04 20.57 5.47
C PRO A 8 9.07 19.04 5.53
N ASN A 9 9.47 18.46 6.66
CA ASN A 9 9.44 17.02 6.90
C ASN A 9 8.01 16.48 7.07
N ASP A 10 7.09 17.25 7.64
CA ASP A 10 5.69 16.86 7.81
C ASP A 10 4.96 16.90 6.47
N SER A 11 5.26 17.90 5.63
CA SER A 11 4.69 17.99 4.28
C SER A 11 5.17 16.84 3.38
N LEU A 12 6.43 16.41 3.51
CA LEU A 12 6.96 15.27 2.78
C LEU A 12 6.34 13.95 3.26
N ALA A 13 6.25 13.75 4.58
CA ALA A 13 5.62 12.57 5.15
C ALA A 13 4.16 12.44 4.69
N GLN A 14 3.43 13.56 4.61
CA GLN A 14 2.06 13.58 4.13
C GLN A 14 1.97 13.20 2.65
N LYS A 15 2.83 13.75 1.78
CA LYS A 15 2.90 13.38 0.36
C LYS A 15 3.24 11.90 0.18
N VAL A 16 4.14 11.36 1.00
CA VAL A 16 4.48 9.93 0.98
C VAL A 16 3.27 9.09 1.39
N VAL A 17 2.51 9.49 2.40
CA VAL A 17 1.27 8.80 2.82
C VAL A 17 0.22 8.83 1.71
N GLU A 18 -0.01 9.99 1.08
CA GLU A 18 -0.93 10.14 -0.05
C GLU A 18 -0.52 9.25 -1.23
N ALA A 19 0.77 9.19 -1.53
CA ALA A 19 1.31 8.35 -2.57
C ALA A 19 1.14 6.86 -2.27
N ILE A 20 1.41 6.44 -1.03
CA ILE A 20 1.15 5.07 -0.57
C ILE A 20 -0.33 4.75 -0.74
N MET A 21 -1.21 5.60 -0.23
CA MET A 21 -2.66 5.41 -0.35
C MET A 21 -3.09 5.31 -1.82
N GLY A 22 -2.63 6.22 -2.67
CA GLY A 22 -2.94 6.22 -4.12
C GLY A 22 -2.45 4.96 -4.85
N SER A 23 -1.28 4.45 -4.46
CA SER A 23 -0.68 3.24 -5.09
C SER A 23 -1.36 1.95 -4.66
N ILE A 24 -1.89 1.90 -3.43
CA ILE A 24 -2.45 0.68 -2.82
C ILE A 24 -3.97 0.60 -3.00
N THR A 25 -4.66 1.73 -3.10
CA THR A 25 -6.12 1.77 -3.26
C THR A 25 -6.55 1.28 -4.65
N ARG A 26 -5.68 1.43 -5.65
CA ARG A 26 -5.90 0.93 -7.01
C ARG A 26 -5.03 -0.28 -7.24
N ILE A 27 -5.59 -1.47 -7.01
CA ILE A 27 -4.92 -2.72 -7.38
C ILE A 27 -4.86 -2.77 -8.92
N PRO A 28 -3.64 -2.88 -9.52
CA PRO A 28 -3.51 -2.96 -10.97
C PRO A 28 -4.19 -4.22 -11.50
N LEU A 29 -4.72 -4.11 -12.71
CA LEU A 29 -5.14 -5.29 -13.47
C LEU A 29 -3.92 -6.08 -13.93
N THR A 30 -4.07 -7.39 -14.06
CA THR A 30 -3.04 -8.29 -14.58
C THR A 30 -3.61 -9.17 -15.67
N ASP A 31 -2.80 -9.44 -16.69
CA ASP A 31 -3.11 -10.41 -17.74
C ASP A 31 -2.58 -11.82 -17.40
N GLU A 32 -1.87 -11.95 -16.27
CA GLU A 32 -1.37 -13.26 -15.82
C GLU A 32 -2.53 -14.11 -15.30
N THR A 33 -2.51 -15.36 -15.70
CA THR A 33 -3.46 -16.39 -15.26
C THR A 33 -2.76 -17.47 -14.45
N ALA A 34 -3.52 -18.28 -13.73
CA ALA A 34 -2.98 -19.38 -12.95
C ALA A 34 -2.09 -20.29 -13.83
N SER A 35 -0.85 -20.47 -13.40
CA SER A 35 0.18 -21.21 -14.13
C SER A 35 0.30 -22.63 -13.58
N GLU A 36 0.56 -23.60 -14.45
CA GLU A 36 0.91 -24.97 -14.04
C GLU A 36 2.28 -25.04 -13.33
N THR A 37 3.17 -24.07 -13.63
CA THR A 37 4.49 -23.94 -13.00
C THR A 37 4.65 -22.56 -12.35
N PRO A 38 3.86 -22.26 -11.31
CA PRO A 38 3.76 -20.90 -10.77
C PRO A 38 5.09 -20.38 -10.26
N GLU A 39 5.92 -21.22 -9.64
CA GLU A 39 7.20 -20.78 -9.10
C GLU A 39 8.21 -20.34 -10.17
N ALA A 40 8.26 -21.02 -11.33
CA ALA A 40 9.15 -20.67 -12.43
C ALA A 40 8.70 -19.35 -13.06
N ARG A 41 7.38 -19.19 -13.32
CA ARG A 41 6.81 -17.96 -13.87
C ARG A 41 6.99 -16.80 -12.91
N ALA A 42 6.71 -16.99 -11.62
CA ALA A 42 6.87 -15.98 -10.59
C ALA A 42 8.31 -15.47 -10.48
N ARG A 43 9.30 -16.36 -10.54
CA ARG A 43 10.73 -15.97 -10.56
C ARG A 43 11.07 -15.12 -11.77
N SER A 44 10.55 -15.46 -12.95
CA SER A 44 10.74 -14.68 -14.17
C SER A 44 10.16 -13.27 -14.03
N ILE A 45 8.91 -13.13 -13.56
CA ILE A 45 8.24 -11.85 -13.32
C ILE A 45 9.03 -11.02 -12.30
N ALA A 46 9.43 -11.62 -11.19
CA ALA A 46 10.22 -10.97 -10.14
C ALA A 46 11.53 -10.40 -10.68
N HIS A 47 12.27 -11.19 -11.49
CA HIS A 47 13.53 -10.76 -12.08
C HIS A 47 13.33 -9.59 -13.06
N HIS A 48 12.34 -9.66 -13.95
CA HIS A 48 12.04 -8.58 -14.88
C HIS A 48 11.60 -7.30 -14.17
N ALA A 49 10.76 -7.42 -13.15
CA ALA A 49 10.32 -6.26 -12.37
C ALA A 49 11.49 -5.61 -11.61
N ALA A 50 12.39 -6.41 -11.01
CA ALA A 50 13.57 -5.91 -10.33
C ALA A 50 14.53 -5.18 -11.30
N LEU A 51 14.73 -5.70 -12.52
CA LEU A 51 15.51 -5.00 -13.56
C LEU A 51 14.84 -3.70 -14.00
N LYS A 52 13.51 -3.68 -14.21
CA LYS A 52 12.76 -2.47 -14.55
C LYS A 52 12.87 -1.41 -13.45
N ALA A 53 12.75 -1.83 -12.18
CA ALA A 53 12.89 -0.93 -11.04
C ALA A 53 14.31 -0.36 -10.93
N ALA A 54 15.34 -1.19 -11.13
CA ALA A 54 16.73 -0.76 -11.17
C ALA A 54 16.99 0.26 -12.29
N ALA A 55 16.48 0.00 -13.51
CA ALA A 55 16.60 0.92 -14.63
C ALA A 55 15.87 2.24 -14.35
N ALA A 56 14.65 2.19 -13.82
CA ALA A 56 13.87 3.38 -13.47
C ALA A 56 14.56 4.24 -12.40
N ALA A 57 15.19 3.62 -11.41
CA ALA A 57 15.91 4.30 -10.36
C ALA A 57 17.32 4.79 -10.81
N GLY A 58 17.96 4.08 -11.73
CA GLY A 58 19.31 4.37 -12.19
C GLY A 58 19.39 5.55 -13.17
N THR A 59 18.32 5.83 -13.93
CA THR A 59 18.28 6.96 -14.87
C THR A 59 18.30 8.32 -14.19
N LEU A 60 18.04 8.39 -12.90
CA LEU A 60 17.80 9.59 -12.11
C LEU A 60 18.88 9.81 -11.03
N GLY A 61 19.92 8.98 -11.01
CA GLY A 61 21.08 9.10 -10.10
C GLY A 61 21.97 10.31 -10.36
N LEU A 62 21.44 11.39 -10.94
CA LEU A 62 22.12 12.67 -11.10
C LEU A 62 22.18 13.43 -9.76
N PRO A 63 23.24 14.24 -9.55
CA PRO A 63 23.50 14.85 -8.24
C PRO A 63 22.32 15.68 -7.77
N ALA A 64 21.71 15.23 -6.70
CA ALA A 64 20.69 15.97 -6.00
C ALA A 64 21.35 17.17 -5.30
N GLY A 65 21.22 18.35 -5.90
CA GLY A 65 21.44 19.61 -5.19
C GLY A 65 20.39 19.80 -4.07
N PRO A 66 20.34 20.96 -3.42
CA PRO A 66 19.37 21.23 -2.34
C PRO A 66 17.90 21.03 -2.73
N LEU A 67 17.59 20.91 -4.04
CA LEU A 67 16.27 20.60 -4.60
C LEU A 67 16.04 19.09 -4.88
N GLY A 68 16.96 18.22 -4.49
CA GLY A 68 16.89 16.76 -4.76
C GLY A 68 15.62 16.06 -4.27
N TRP A 69 14.94 16.65 -3.32
CA TRP A 69 13.63 16.15 -2.83
C TRP A 69 12.54 16.14 -3.89
N LEU A 70 12.55 17.11 -4.82
CA LEU A 70 11.54 17.23 -5.88
C LEU A 70 11.71 16.13 -6.94
N THR A 71 12.92 15.59 -7.08
CA THR A 71 13.24 14.55 -8.07
C THR A 71 13.13 13.13 -7.49
N ILE A 72 13.47 12.92 -6.22
CA ILE A 72 13.41 11.60 -5.57
C ILE A 72 11.99 11.05 -5.48
N PHE A 73 11.00 11.91 -5.23
CA PHE A 73 9.62 11.48 -5.02
C PHE A 73 8.97 10.86 -6.28
N PRO A 74 9.06 11.45 -7.49
CA PRO A 74 8.54 10.82 -8.71
C PRO A 74 9.21 9.48 -9.04
N GLU A 75 10.49 9.32 -8.70
CA GLU A 75 11.24 8.08 -8.91
C GLU A 75 10.75 6.97 -8.02
N MET A 76 10.59 7.27 -6.74
CA MET A 76 10.04 6.34 -5.76
C MET A 76 8.64 5.88 -6.17
N MET A 77 7.82 6.78 -6.73
CA MET A 77 6.49 6.45 -7.26
C MET A 77 6.55 5.47 -8.43
N LYS A 78 7.51 5.64 -9.37
CA LYS A 78 7.70 4.69 -10.48
C LYS A 78 8.12 3.31 -10.00
N VAL A 79 9.02 3.24 -9.03
CA VAL A 79 9.43 1.97 -8.43
C VAL A 79 8.23 1.30 -7.76
N TRP A 80 7.43 2.02 -7.00
CA TRP A 80 6.21 1.46 -6.37
C TRP A 80 5.17 1.00 -7.39
N GLN A 81 4.98 1.72 -8.50
CA GLN A 81 4.10 1.28 -9.59
C GLN A 81 4.58 -0.03 -10.22
N ILE A 82 5.88 -0.20 -10.42
CA ILE A 82 6.46 -1.46 -10.91
C ILE A 82 6.23 -2.59 -9.88
N GLN A 83 6.44 -2.30 -8.61
CA GLN A 83 6.26 -3.28 -7.53
C GLN A 83 4.78 -3.68 -7.34
N THR A 84 3.84 -2.74 -7.40
CA THR A 84 2.40 -3.04 -7.30
C THR A 84 1.92 -3.88 -8.48
N GLN A 85 2.37 -3.57 -9.70
CA GLN A 85 2.07 -4.39 -10.88
C GLN A 85 2.66 -5.80 -10.72
N MET A 86 3.91 -5.91 -10.32
CA MET A 86 4.54 -7.21 -10.06
C MET A 86 3.77 -8.04 -9.02
N VAL A 87 3.30 -7.43 -7.94
CA VAL A 87 2.51 -8.15 -6.92
C VAL A 87 1.17 -8.62 -7.49
N ALA A 88 0.50 -7.82 -8.34
CA ALA A 88 -0.72 -8.21 -9.02
C ALA A 88 -0.47 -9.37 -10.01
N ASP A 89 0.63 -9.30 -10.79
CA ASP A 89 1.03 -10.35 -11.73
C ASP A 89 1.34 -11.65 -10.99
N LEU A 90 2.04 -11.57 -9.86
CA LEU A 90 2.30 -12.73 -9.01
C LEU A 90 1.01 -13.33 -8.45
N ALA A 91 0.05 -12.52 -8.00
CA ALA A 91 -1.25 -13.01 -7.57
C ALA A 91 -1.99 -13.74 -8.73
N GLY A 92 -1.87 -13.21 -9.96
CA GLY A 92 -2.42 -13.85 -11.18
C GLY A 92 -1.85 -15.24 -11.42
N VAL A 93 -0.51 -15.35 -11.38
CA VAL A 93 0.21 -16.62 -11.58
C VAL A 93 -0.20 -17.69 -10.57
N TYR A 94 -0.49 -17.31 -9.32
CA TYR A 94 -0.98 -18.23 -8.29
C TYR A 94 -2.52 -18.38 -8.27
N GLY A 95 -3.24 -17.77 -9.24
CA GLY A 95 -4.71 -17.86 -9.34
C GLY A 95 -5.46 -17.10 -8.23
N GLN A 96 -4.82 -16.11 -7.61
CA GLN A 96 -5.34 -15.39 -6.45
C GLN A 96 -5.75 -13.93 -6.73
N THR A 97 -5.91 -13.58 -8.01
CA THR A 97 -6.26 -12.20 -8.43
C THR A 97 -7.55 -11.70 -7.78
N ALA A 98 -8.59 -12.55 -7.73
CA ALA A 98 -9.88 -12.20 -7.14
C ALA A 98 -9.82 -11.96 -5.62
N CYS A 99 -8.80 -12.51 -4.96
CA CYS A 99 -8.60 -12.40 -3.51
C CYS A 99 -7.60 -11.31 -3.12
N LEU A 100 -6.92 -10.70 -4.12
CA LEU A 100 -5.90 -9.70 -3.86
C LEU A 100 -6.52 -8.45 -3.23
N SER A 101 -6.10 -8.15 -2.01
CA SER A 101 -6.60 -7.02 -1.23
C SER A 101 -5.53 -5.96 -1.01
N ARG A 102 -5.97 -4.76 -0.60
CA ARG A 102 -5.06 -3.66 -0.23
C ARG A 102 -4.15 -4.03 0.94
N GLU A 103 -4.62 -4.86 1.87
CA GLU A 103 -3.85 -5.33 3.02
C GLU A 103 -2.70 -6.24 2.58
N GLN A 104 -2.96 -7.17 1.66
CA GLN A 104 -1.95 -8.03 1.06
C GLN A 104 -0.93 -7.22 0.25
N MET A 105 -1.41 -6.28 -0.58
CA MET A 105 -0.55 -5.39 -1.35
C MET A 105 0.38 -4.59 -0.43
N THR A 106 -0.16 -3.97 0.61
CA THR A 106 0.61 -3.20 1.60
C THR A 106 1.63 -4.07 2.33
N TYR A 107 1.23 -5.27 2.73
CA TYR A 107 2.13 -6.22 3.36
C TYR A 107 3.29 -6.60 2.45
N CYS A 108 3.02 -6.95 1.19
CA CYS A 108 4.07 -7.30 0.24
C CYS A 108 5.05 -6.16 0.03
N LEU A 109 4.56 -4.95 -0.19
CA LEU A 109 5.40 -3.78 -0.48
C LEU A 109 6.25 -3.35 0.72
N PHE A 110 5.74 -3.43 1.94
CA PHE A 110 6.37 -2.76 3.08
C PHE A 110 6.87 -3.70 4.19
N ARG A 111 6.63 -5.02 4.09
CA ARG A 111 7.09 -5.99 5.11
C ARG A 111 8.58 -5.86 5.42
N HIS A 112 9.42 -5.79 4.40
CA HIS A 112 10.88 -5.72 4.58
C HIS A 112 11.37 -4.36 5.08
N GLY A 113 10.60 -3.29 4.81
CA GLY A 113 10.93 -1.91 5.16
C GLY A 113 10.28 -1.41 6.44
N ALA A 114 9.07 -1.84 6.74
CA ALA A 114 8.25 -1.38 7.84
C ALA A 114 7.49 -2.52 8.53
N ALA A 115 8.16 -3.67 8.74
CA ALA A 115 7.56 -4.89 9.25
C ALA A 115 6.63 -4.68 10.47
N MET A 116 7.04 -3.87 11.43
CA MET A 116 6.24 -3.58 12.62
C MET A 116 4.94 -2.81 12.33
N ALA A 117 4.89 -2.05 11.22
CA ALA A 117 3.70 -1.29 10.85
C ALA A 117 2.67 -2.16 10.11
N VAL A 118 3.12 -3.20 9.39
CA VAL A 118 2.26 -4.02 8.53
C VAL A 118 2.03 -5.44 9.07
N ARG A 119 2.68 -5.82 10.18
CA ARG A 119 2.63 -7.19 10.71
C ARG A 119 1.22 -7.67 11.04
N ASP A 120 0.36 -6.72 11.46
CA ASP A 120 -0.99 -7.02 11.91
C ASP A 120 -1.99 -7.14 10.74
N LEU A 121 -1.58 -6.77 9.52
CA LEU A 121 -2.39 -6.94 8.30
C LEU A 121 -2.39 -8.39 7.81
N VAL A 122 -1.26 -9.08 7.99
CA VAL A 122 -1.09 -10.47 7.55
C VAL A 122 -0.32 -11.22 8.63
N VAL A 123 -0.97 -12.22 9.23
CA VAL A 123 -0.43 -13.02 10.31
C VAL A 123 -0.13 -14.43 9.80
N ARG A 124 1.06 -14.92 10.07
CA ARG A 124 1.42 -16.30 9.74
C ARG A 124 0.86 -17.26 10.80
N MET A 125 0.08 -18.24 10.36
CA MET A 125 -0.50 -19.28 11.18
C MET A 125 -0.03 -20.67 10.68
N GLY A 126 1.10 -21.15 11.20
CA GLY A 126 1.71 -22.40 10.73
C GLY A 126 2.13 -22.29 9.25
N GLU A 127 1.51 -23.11 8.40
CA GLU A 127 1.75 -23.15 6.95
C GLU A 127 0.87 -22.17 6.14
N ARG A 128 -0.04 -21.45 6.78
CA ARG A 128 -0.99 -20.54 6.14
C ARG A 128 -0.75 -19.11 6.56
N TYR A 129 -1.32 -18.18 5.80
CA TYR A 129 -1.38 -16.77 6.14
C TYR A 129 -2.83 -16.35 6.33
N LEU A 130 -3.11 -15.70 7.46
CA LEU A 130 -4.38 -15.04 7.75
C LEU A 130 -4.27 -13.58 7.34
N VAL A 131 -5.10 -13.16 6.40
CA VAL A 131 -5.21 -11.77 5.96
C VAL A 131 -6.35 -11.11 6.72
N LYS A 132 -6.02 -10.13 7.57
CA LYS A 132 -7.01 -9.37 8.33
C LYS A 132 -7.52 -8.20 7.51
N ARG A 133 -8.81 -8.17 7.25
CA ARG A 133 -9.49 -7.00 6.68
C ARG A 133 -9.63 -5.95 7.75
N VAL A 134 -9.03 -4.77 7.53
CA VAL A 134 -9.05 -3.69 8.52
C VAL A 134 -9.91 -2.54 8.05
N SER A 135 -10.45 -1.77 9.01
CA SER A 135 -11.20 -0.55 8.71
C SER A 135 -10.35 0.47 7.94
N LEU A 136 -11.00 1.41 7.25
CA LEU A 136 -10.28 2.46 6.52
C LEU A 136 -9.40 3.30 7.46
N GLN A 137 -9.89 3.61 8.66
CA GLN A 137 -9.14 4.37 9.66
C GLN A 137 -7.90 3.62 10.13
N THR A 138 -8.03 2.33 10.45
CA THR A 138 -6.89 1.47 10.81
C THR A 138 -5.90 1.39 9.67
N PHE A 139 -6.37 1.26 8.44
CA PHE A 139 -5.53 1.23 7.25
C PHE A 139 -4.77 2.54 7.04
N GLN A 140 -5.43 3.69 7.19
CA GLN A 140 -4.78 5.02 7.15
C GLN A 140 -3.73 5.18 8.25
N ALA A 141 -4.00 4.68 9.46
CA ALA A 141 -3.02 4.69 10.54
C ALA A 141 -1.78 3.84 10.20
N VAL A 142 -1.96 2.67 9.59
CA VAL A 142 -0.86 1.84 9.07
C VAL A 142 -0.09 2.58 7.99
N ALA A 143 -0.77 3.15 6.99
CA ALA A 143 -0.15 3.91 5.90
C ALA A 143 0.67 5.10 6.45
N ARG A 144 0.16 5.81 7.46
CA ARG A 144 0.88 6.88 8.15
C ARG A 144 2.16 6.37 8.83
N LYS A 145 2.08 5.26 9.57
CA LYS A 145 3.26 4.65 10.21
C LYS A 145 4.31 4.22 9.17
N VAL A 146 3.88 3.65 8.06
CA VAL A 146 4.75 3.28 6.93
C VAL A 146 5.39 4.52 6.34
N GLY A 147 4.60 5.56 6.02
CA GLY A 147 5.06 6.82 5.45
C GLY A 147 6.13 7.50 6.30
N ILE A 148 5.92 7.59 7.61
CA ILE A 148 6.91 8.14 8.54
C ILE A 148 8.22 7.32 8.49
N ARG A 149 8.14 5.99 8.50
CA ARG A 149 9.33 5.14 8.44
C ARG A 149 10.09 5.25 7.13
N VAL A 150 9.38 5.30 6.01
CA VAL A 150 9.97 5.51 4.68
C VAL A 150 10.66 6.86 4.61
N THR A 151 10.01 7.93 5.09
CA THR A 151 10.56 9.27 5.13
C THR A 151 11.81 9.35 6.02
N GLN A 152 11.77 8.79 7.22
CA GLN A 152 12.93 8.77 8.13
C GLN A 152 14.14 8.04 7.53
N ARG A 153 13.90 6.92 6.82
CA ARG A 153 14.99 6.20 6.14
C ARG A 153 15.56 6.98 4.95
N ALA A 154 14.71 7.66 4.20
CA ALA A 154 15.16 8.51 3.10
C ALA A 154 16.00 9.68 3.62
N LEU A 155 15.54 10.35 4.69
CA LEU A 155 16.27 11.45 5.34
C LEU A 155 17.58 10.98 5.95
N GLY A 156 17.59 9.88 6.68
CA GLY A 156 18.79 9.36 7.33
C GLY A 156 19.91 9.00 6.35
N LYS A 157 19.57 8.55 5.14
CA LYS A 157 20.54 8.29 4.07
C LYS A 157 21.02 9.57 3.38
N ALA A 158 20.17 10.59 3.25
CA ALA A 158 20.53 11.87 2.62
C ALA A 158 21.54 12.68 3.45
N LEU A 159 21.59 12.47 4.76
CA LEU A 159 22.56 13.13 5.66
C LEU A 159 23.95 12.51 5.63
N SER A 160 24.14 11.36 5.01
CA SER A 160 25.46 10.75 4.85
C SER A 160 26.23 11.45 3.74
N ARG A 161 27.16 12.30 4.09
CA ARG A 161 27.97 13.23 3.25
C ARG A 161 28.89 12.54 2.22
N TRP A 162 28.84 11.19 2.13
CA TRP A 162 29.74 10.37 1.29
C TRP A 162 29.05 9.74 0.07
N VAL A 163 27.84 10.18 -0.27
CA VAL A 163 27.00 9.58 -1.32
C VAL A 163 27.20 10.05 -2.76
N PRO A 164 28.10 11.00 -3.14
CA PRO A 164 28.25 11.35 -4.57
C PRO A 164 28.85 10.23 -5.43
N VAL A 165 29.53 9.25 -4.84
CA VAL A 165 30.26 8.20 -5.60
C VAL A 165 29.48 6.89 -5.70
N ILE A 166 28.50 6.67 -4.84
CA ILE A 166 27.61 5.48 -4.89
C ILE A 166 26.43 5.71 -5.88
N GLY A 167 26.31 6.87 -6.42
CA GLY A 167 25.52 7.35 -7.57
C GLY A 167 24.43 6.40 -8.11
N ALA A 168 24.17 6.49 -9.39
CA ALA A 168 23.14 5.72 -10.10
C ALA A 168 23.22 4.20 -9.89
N VAL A 169 24.43 3.62 -9.78
CA VAL A 169 24.63 2.17 -9.56
C VAL A 169 24.16 1.74 -8.18
N GLY A 170 24.39 2.54 -7.13
CA GLY A 170 23.95 2.23 -5.77
C GLY A 170 22.44 2.35 -5.63
N VAL A 171 21.81 3.36 -6.27
CA VAL A 171 20.37 3.55 -6.25
C VAL A 171 19.66 2.44 -7.07
N ALA A 172 20.20 2.11 -8.25
CA ALA A 172 19.70 1.01 -9.07
C ALA A 172 19.81 -0.34 -8.36
N GLY A 173 20.98 -0.61 -7.76
CA GLY A 173 21.20 -1.83 -6.97
C GLY A 173 20.25 -1.93 -5.77
N TYR A 174 19.98 -0.81 -5.09
CA TYR A 174 19.00 -0.77 -3.99
C TYR A 174 17.59 -1.05 -4.49
N ALA A 175 17.16 -0.40 -5.60
CA ALA A 175 15.83 -0.62 -6.17
C ALA A 175 15.64 -2.07 -6.66
N TYR A 176 16.68 -2.67 -7.25
CA TYR A 176 16.68 -4.09 -7.59
C TYR A 176 16.48 -4.97 -6.37
N PHE A 177 17.31 -4.78 -5.33
CA PHE A 177 17.24 -5.57 -4.10
C PHE A 177 15.90 -5.40 -3.39
N ASP A 178 15.42 -4.17 -3.26
CA ASP A 178 14.14 -3.83 -2.65
C ASP A 178 12.98 -4.54 -3.36
N THR A 179 12.93 -4.44 -4.70
CA THR A 179 11.92 -5.11 -5.52
C THR A 179 12.00 -6.64 -5.41
N ALA A 180 13.21 -7.20 -5.33
CA ALA A 180 13.40 -8.63 -5.11
C ALA A 180 12.88 -9.09 -3.73
N GLN A 181 12.98 -8.25 -2.69
CA GLN A 181 12.41 -8.56 -1.37
C GLN A 181 10.87 -8.49 -1.39
N VAL A 182 10.28 -7.52 -2.11
CA VAL A 182 8.84 -7.47 -2.35
C VAL A 182 8.37 -8.74 -3.06
N ALA A 183 9.05 -9.13 -4.14
CA ALA A 183 8.73 -10.35 -4.89
C ALA A 183 8.80 -11.59 -4.00
N LYS A 184 9.87 -11.73 -3.20
CA LYS A 184 10.02 -12.85 -2.25
C LYS A 184 8.85 -12.92 -1.27
N THR A 185 8.43 -11.78 -0.75
CA THR A 185 7.28 -11.71 0.18
C THR A 185 5.99 -12.12 -0.52
N ALA A 186 5.75 -11.64 -1.74
CA ALA A 186 4.55 -11.96 -2.52
C ALA A 186 4.51 -13.46 -2.91
N ILE A 187 5.63 -14.01 -3.38
CA ILE A 187 5.76 -15.45 -3.71
C ILE A 187 5.51 -16.30 -2.46
N GLU A 188 6.07 -15.92 -1.31
CA GLU A 188 5.85 -16.63 -0.05
C GLU A 188 4.38 -16.55 0.39
N LEU A 189 3.74 -15.40 0.22
CA LEU A 189 2.35 -15.17 0.59
C LEU A 189 1.40 -15.96 -0.31
N PHE A 190 1.53 -15.84 -1.64
CA PHE A 190 0.62 -16.46 -2.61
C PHE A 190 0.92 -17.95 -2.84
N GLY A 191 2.15 -18.40 -2.62
CA GLY A 191 2.54 -19.83 -2.73
C GLY A 191 2.06 -20.68 -1.56
N LYS A 192 1.56 -20.08 -0.48
CA LYS A 192 1.00 -20.75 0.68
C LYS A 192 -0.52 -20.54 0.73
N GLY A 193 -1.21 -21.40 1.49
CA GLY A 193 -2.65 -21.25 1.68
C GLY A 193 -2.98 -19.91 2.33
N LEU A 194 -3.89 -19.15 1.69
CA LEU A 194 -4.42 -17.90 2.22
C LEU A 194 -5.77 -18.16 2.87
N GLU A 195 -5.92 -17.67 4.08
CA GLU A 195 -7.19 -17.56 4.76
C GLU A 195 -7.50 -16.07 4.91
N ILE A 196 -8.64 -15.63 4.42
CA ILE A 196 -9.06 -14.23 4.49
C ILE A 196 -10.09 -14.16 5.60
N ASP A 197 -9.77 -13.39 6.63
CA ASP A 197 -10.75 -13.06 7.66
C ASP A 197 -11.95 -12.38 6.98
N PRO A 198 -13.17 -12.84 7.23
CA PRO A 198 -14.35 -12.11 6.78
C PRO A 198 -14.25 -10.68 7.33
N PRO A 199 -14.77 -9.68 6.61
CA PRO A 199 -14.83 -8.31 7.14
C PRO A 199 -15.51 -8.38 8.50
N GLU A 200 -14.92 -7.75 9.53
CA GLU A 200 -15.58 -7.61 10.82
C GLU A 200 -16.97 -7.05 10.57
N GLU A 201 -18.01 -7.78 10.96
CA GLU A 201 -19.39 -7.30 10.91
C GLU A 201 -19.46 -6.05 11.78
N GLY A 202 -19.46 -4.87 11.18
CA GLY A 202 -19.36 -3.58 11.86
C GLY A 202 -18.15 -2.73 11.48
N GLY A 203 -17.16 -3.28 10.77
CA GLY A 203 -16.03 -2.46 10.25
C GLY A 203 -16.49 -1.52 9.13
N ALA A 204 -15.86 -0.33 9.04
CA ALA A 204 -16.14 0.68 7.99
C ALA A 204 -15.87 0.20 6.54
N SER A 205 -15.66 -1.09 6.36
CA SER A 205 -15.52 -1.77 5.06
C SER A 205 -16.79 -2.47 4.60
N THR A 206 -17.88 -2.39 5.37
CA THR A 206 -19.22 -2.88 4.98
C THR A 206 -20.21 -1.73 5.02
N PRO A 207 -21.27 -1.75 4.22
CA PRO A 207 -22.33 -0.73 4.30
C PRO A 207 -22.90 -0.58 5.72
N GLY A 208 -23.10 -1.70 6.44
CA GLY A 208 -23.56 -1.71 7.82
C GLY A 208 -22.56 -1.06 8.78
N GLY A 209 -21.27 -1.32 8.61
CA GLY A 209 -20.22 -0.74 9.44
C GLY A 209 -20.02 0.76 9.21
N ILE A 210 -20.14 1.22 7.98
CA ILE A 210 -20.13 2.66 7.66
C ILE A 210 -21.31 3.36 8.34
N LEU A 211 -22.51 2.76 8.27
CA LEU A 211 -23.70 3.31 8.91
C LEU A 211 -23.59 3.26 10.43
N ALA A 212 -22.99 2.22 11.01
CA ALA A 212 -22.75 2.14 12.45
C ALA A 212 -21.77 3.23 12.92
N ALA A 213 -20.65 3.43 12.21
CA ALA A 213 -19.67 4.47 12.51
C ALA A 213 -20.26 5.89 12.35
N TRP A 214 -21.13 6.10 11.36
CA TRP A 214 -21.86 7.36 11.19
C TRP A 214 -22.86 7.61 12.33
N ARG A 215 -23.62 6.59 12.76
CA ARG A 215 -24.52 6.69 13.91
C ARG A 215 -23.77 6.97 15.21
N ALA A 216 -22.60 6.37 15.39
CA ALA A 216 -21.72 6.61 16.53
C ALA A 216 -21.08 8.01 16.52
N GLY A 217 -21.25 8.80 15.43
CA GLY A 217 -20.64 10.12 15.29
C GLY A 217 -19.15 10.07 14.94
N GLU A 218 -18.62 8.91 14.59
CA GLU A 218 -17.22 8.70 14.17
C GLU A 218 -16.98 9.17 12.72
N LEU A 219 -18.04 9.19 11.91
CA LEU A 219 -18.05 9.69 10.54
C LEU A 219 -19.09 10.81 10.41
N ASP A 220 -18.79 11.81 9.58
CA ASP A 220 -19.80 12.75 9.11
C ASP A 220 -20.62 12.14 7.96
N GLU A 221 -21.72 12.79 7.58
CA GLU A 221 -22.64 12.31 6.55
C GLU A 221 -21.95 12.21 5.17
N GLY A 222 -21.08 13.17 4.84
CA GLY A 222 -20.33 13.16 3.59
C GLY A 222 -19.32 12.02 3.54
N GLN A 223 -18.66 11.72 4.65
CA GLN A 223 -17.72 10.61 4.81
C GLN A 223 -18.45 9.26 4.70
N ALA A 224 -19.62 9.12 5.33
CA ALA A 224 -20.43 7.93 5.24
C ALA A 224 -20.91 7.68 3.81
N ARG A 225 -21.38 8.73 3.13
CA ARG A 225 -21.79 8.68 1.72
C ARG A 225 -20.65 8.24 0.81
N LEU A 226 -19.49 8.88 0.92
CA LEU A 226 -18.30 8.52 0.13
C LEU A 226 -17.85 7.08 0.41
N GLY A 227 -17.94 6.65 1.65
CA GLY A 227 -17.63 5.29 2.06
C GLY A 227 -18.57 4.26 1.41
N LEU A 228 -19.87 4.52 1.41
CA LEU A 228 -20.88 3.66 0.77
C LEU A 228 -20.69 3.62 -0.76
N MET A 229 -20.44 4.76 -1.39
CA MET A 229 -20.13 4.83 -2.83
C MET A 229 -18.82 4.08 -3.15
N GLY A 230 -17.83 4.14 -2.29
CA GLY A 230 -16.58 3.38 -2.41
C GLY A 230 -16.76 1.86 -2.34
N LEU A 231 -17.90 1.40 -1.80
CA LEU A 231 -18.30 -0.02 -1.80
C LEU A 231 -19.18 -0.41 -3.00
N GLY A 232 -19.36 0.51 -3.98
CA GLY A 232 -20.08 0.26 -5.22
C GLY A 232 -21.55 0.64 -5.20
N LEU A 233 -22.05 1.30 -4.16
CA LEU A 233 -23.40 1.83 -4.14
C LEU A 233 -23.48 3.11 -5.00
N SER A 234 -24.62 3.32 -5.64
CA SER A 234 -24.93 4.60 -6.30
C SER A 234 -25.10 5.72 -5.26
N ALA A 235 -25.00 6.97 -5.69
CA ALA A 235 -25.23 8.11 -4.80
C ALA A 235 -26.63 8.11 -4.17
N GLU A 236 -27.63 7.68 -4.94
CA GLU A 236 -29.01 7.59 -4.51
C GLU A 236 -29.24 6.49 -3.46
N GLU A 237 -28.65 5.31 -3.66
CA GLU A 237 -28.68 4.20 -2.70
C GLU A 237 -27.93 4.53 -1.40
N ALA A 238 -26.84 5.29 -1.50
CA ALA A 238 -26.08 5.75 -0.33
C ALA A 238 -26.92 6.73 0.50
N ASP A 239 -27.58 7.70 -0.15
CA ASP A 239 -28.43 8.70 0.51
C ASP A 239 -29.68 8.04 1.12
N GLU A 240 -30.32 7.08 0.44
CA GLU A 240 -31.45 6.33 0.98
C GLU A 240 -31.06 5.55 2.25
N ARG A 241 -29.89 4.90 2.26
CA ARG A 241 -29.41 4.16 3.44
C ARG A 241 -29.05 5.07 4.61
N ILE A 242 -28.47 6.23 4.37
CA ILE A 242 -28.18 7.22 5.38
C ILE A 242 -29.47 7.81 5.92
N GLY A 243 -30.40 8.23 5.06
CA GLY A 243 -31.69 8.77 5.43
C GLY A 243 -32.60 7.77 6.17
N GLY A 244 -32.66 6.52 5.72
CA GLY A 244 -33.41 5.44 6.37
C GLY A 244 -32.78 4.94 7.69
N SER A 245 -31.54 5.29 7.96
CA SER A 245 -30.77 4.90 9.16
C SER A 245 -30.63 6.01 10.20
N GLY A 246 -31.57 6.98 10.26
CA GLY A 246 -31.50 8.20 11.08
C GLY A 246 -30.76 8.02 12.41
N ARG A 247 -29.98 9.04 12.84
CA ARG A 247 -29.21 9.06 14.10
C ARG A 247 -30.03 8.81 15.36
N ASP A 248 -31.34 8.95 15.26
CA ASP A 248 -32.29 8.89 16.39
C ASP A 248 -33.17 7.60 16.38
N ALA A 249 -32.83 6.58 15.59
CA ALA A 249 -33.56 5.32 15.65
C ALA A 249 -33.14 4.55 16.94
N PRO A 250 -34.07 4.29 17.89
CA PRO A 250 -33.77 3.52 19.08
C PRO A 250 -33.35 2.10 18.72
N LEU A 251 -32.37 1.56 19.47
CA LEU A 251 -31.89 0.18 19.44
C LEU A 251 -33.01 -0.83 19.74
#